data_70e0af0c4e6a731891b5f125533b0bdd
#
_entry.id   70e0af0c4e6a731891b5f125533b0bdd
#
_cell.length_a   1.000
_cell.length_b   1.000
_cell.length_c   1.000
_cell.angle_alpha   90.00
_cell.angle_beta   90.00
_cell.angle_gamma   90.00
#
_symmetry.space_group_name_H-M   'P 1'
#
loop_
_entity.id
_entity.type
_entity.pdbx_description
1 polymer ?
#
loop_
_entity_poly.entity_id
_entity_poly.type
_entity_poly.pdbx_seq_one_letter_code
_entity_poly.pdbx_strand_id
1 'polypeptide(L)'
;CPYKDELPEIPGAFIWGDESVMHRAGLDMAQGDSVLAPMVHDLLSEPEFLGRYLRSALVGTVVQLFQVHANSGIVSFYRDSSPYAAIKQRLPWEASTYIHSEQAYNGYKMDVVDRVVVLALLVSLLVIGWCWNASTTSGRIRRFGAQALVWVVLNAAITSSLANVYDRLQSRVTWLVVLVACLLLLRSAWGERMMRKHAAANDAVRTLGVMD
;
A
#
# COMPACT_ATOMS: atom_id res chain seq x y z
N CYS A 1 -20.11 28.77 -8.15
CA CYS A 1 -19.62 28.53 -6.78
C CYS A 1 -18.78 29.73 -6.35
N PRO A 2 -19.14 30.46 -5.28
CA PRO A 2 -18.42 31.66 -4.83
C PRO A 2 -16.98 31.36 -4.37
N TYR A 3 -16.67 30.10 -4.08
CA TYR A 3 -15.36 29.66 -3.57
C TYR A 3 -14.51 28.96 -4.64
N LYS A 4 -14.86 29.06 -5.91
CA LYS A 4 -14.17 28.32 -7.00
C LYS A 4 -12.67 28.61 -7.06
N ASP A 5 -12.31 29.89 -6.88
CA ASP A 5 -10.93 30.35 -7.01
C ASP A 5 -10.13 30.20 -5.69
N GLU A 6 -10.79 29.73 -4.64
CA GLU A 6 -10.23 29.53 -3.30
C GLU A 6 -10.06 28.05 -2.95
N LEU A 7 -10.36 27.15 -3.91
CA LEU A 7 -10.20 25.72 -3.68
C LEU A 7 -8.72 25.36 -3.53
N PRO A 8 -8.32 24.74 -2.41
CA PRO A 8 -6.93 24.38 -2.20
C PRO A 8 -6.53 23.22 -3.12
N GLU A 9 -5.27 23.22 -3.55
CA GLU A 9 -4.70 22.13 -4.37
C GLU A 9 -4.66 20.80 -3.62
N ILE A 10 -4.62 20.85 -2.29
CA ILE A 10 -4.52 19.67 -1.43
C ILE A 10 -5.89 19.35 -0.82
N PRO A 11 -6.50 18.19 -1.14
CA PRO A 11 -7.82 17.82 -0.60
C PRO A 11 -7.92 17.85 0.92
N GLY A 12 -6.82 17.55 1.63
CA GLY A 12 -6.77 17.64 3.10
C GLY A 12 -6.99 19.07 3.62
N ALA A 13 -6.49 20.08 2.95
CA ALA A 13 -6.69 21.47 3.33
C ALA A 13 -8.15 21.92 3.09
N PHE A 14 -8.85 21.32 2.12
CA PHE A 14 -10.26 21.57 1.87
C PHE A 14 -11.16 21.12 3.04
N ILE A 15 -10.79 20.00 3.69
CA ILE A 15 -11.61 19.39 4.74
C ILE A 15 -11.13 19.81 6.14
N TRP A 16 -9.83 19.78 6.39
CA TRP A 16 -9.24 19.81 7.73
C TRP A 16 -8.58 21.13 8.10
N GLY A 17 -8.45 22.07 7.19
CA GLY A 17 -7.90 23.39 7.47
C GLY A 17 -8.84 24.23 8.32
N ASP A 18 -8.32 24.98 9.30
CA ASP A 18 -9.15 25.90 10.11
C ASP A 18 -9.85 26.97 9.25
N GLU A 19 -9.20 27.40 8.17
CA GLU A 19 -9.75 28.29 7.14
C GLU A 19 -10.35 27.52 5.95
N SER A 20 -10.71 26.24 6.15
CA SER A 20 -11.23 25.43 5.06
C SER A 20 -12.51 25.98 4.47
N VAL A 21 -12.71 25.78 3.19
CA VAL A 21 -13.94 26.18 2.50
C VAL A 21 -15.18 25.56 3.15
N MET A 22 -15.06 24.32 3.64
CA MET A 22 -16.15 23.65 4.38
C MET A 22 -16.49 24.39 5.67
N HIS A 23 -15.51 24.74 6.50
CA HIS A 23 -15.75 25.48 7.74
C HIS A 23 -16.32 26.87 7.47
N ARG A 24 -15.79 27.60 6.49
CA ARG A 24 -16.32 28.92 6.11
C ARG A 24 -17.73 28.86 5.54
N ALA A 25 -18.08 27.76 4.89
CA ALA A 25 -19.45 27.50 4.43
C ALA A 25 -20.40 27.05 5.56
N GLY A 26 -19.89 26.85 6.78
CA GLY A 26 -20.67 26.39 7.92
C GLY A 26 -21.12 24.94 7.82
N LEU A 27 -20.42 24.12 7.00
CA LEU A 27 -20.75 22.71 6.79
C LEU A 27 -19.95 21.84 7.77
N ASP A 28 -20.65 20.99 8.51
CA ASP A 28 -20.03 19.86 9.19
C ASP A 28 -19.81 18.68 8.20
N MET A 29 -19.14 17.60 8.64
CA MET A 29 -18.85 16.44 7.80
C MET A 29 -20.11 15.77 7.24
N ALA A 30 -21.19 15.68 8.03
CA ALA A 30 -22.43 15.03 7.62
C ALA A 30 -23.20 15.90 6.61
N GLN A 31 -23.22 17.21 6.86
CA GLN A 31 -23.83 18.19 5.95
C GLN A 31 -23.01 18.31 4.65
N GLY A 32 -21.68 18.28 4.78
CA GLY A 32 -20.77 18.28 3.63
C GLY A 32 -21.05 17.13 2.67
N ASP A 33 -21.27 15.93 3.17
CA ASP A 33 -21.57 14.76 2.34
C ASP A 33 -22.88 14.96 1.53
N SER A 34 -23.92 15.47 2.16
CA SER A 34 -25.22 15.72 1.49
C SER A 34 -25.13 16.76 0.37
N VAL A 35 -24.21 17.71 0.46
CA VAL A 35 -23.99 18.75 -0.55
C VAL A 35 -23.01 18.28 -1.63
N LEU A 36 -21.93 17.61 -1.22
CA LEU A 36 -20.87 17.21 -2.13
C LEU A 36 -21.24 16.01 -3.01
N ALA A 37 -22.05 15.07 -2.50
CA ALA A 37 -22.42 13.88 -3.27
C ALA A 37 -23.18 14.21 -4.58
N PRO A 38 -24.20 15.08 -4.59
CA PRO A 38 -24.83 15.53 -5.84
C PRO A 38 -23.85 16.25 -6.78
N MET A 39 -22.99 17.11 -6.24
CA MET A 39 -22.00 17.82 -7.07
C MET A 39 -21.00 16.87 -7.73
N VAL A 40 -20.54 15.86 -7.00
CA VAL A 40 -19.64 14.81 -7.55
C VAL A 40 -20.37 14.00 -8.62
N HIS A 41 -21.64 13.65 -8.39
CA HIS A 41 -22.45 12.96 -9.38
C HIS A 41 -22.58 13.76 -10.66
N ASP A 42 -22.92 15.06 -10.57
CA ASP A 42 -23.06 15.94 -11.72
C ASP A 42 -21.74 16.09 -12.49
N LEU A 43 -20.63 16.31 -11.76
CA LEU A 43 -19.30 16.40 -12.37
C LEU A 43 -18.90 15.10 -13.11
N LEU A 44 -19.13 13.95 -12.50
CA LEU A 44 -18.81 12.66 -13.11
C LEU A 44 -19.75 12.28 -14.26
N SER A 45 -20.91 12.91 -14.35
CA SER A 45 -21.83 12.77 -15.49
C SER A 45 -21.34 13.50 -16.73
N GLU A 46 -20.44 14.49 -16.59
CA GLU A 46 -19.83 15.20 -17.70
C GLU A 46 -18.66 14.40 -18.26
N PRO A 47 -18.67 13.98 -19.56
CA PRO A 47 -17.64 13.11 -20.13
C PRO A 47 -16.22 13.67 -20.02
N GLU A 48 -16.05 14.99 -20.10
CA GLU A 48 -14.74 15.63 -19.98
C GLU A 48 -14.15 15.47 -18.58
N PHE A 49 -14.95 15.70 -17.53
CA PHE A 49 -14.51 15.54 -16.14
C PHE A 49 -14.28 14.09 -15.79
N LEU A 50 -15.17 13.19 -16.24
CA LEU A 50 -14.98 11.75 -16.06
C LEU A 50 -13.67 11.27 -16.72
N GLY A 51 -13.39 11.74 -17.94
CA GLY A 51 -12.14 11.41 -18.65
C GLY A 51 -10.89 11.90 -17.90
N ARG A 52 -10.92 13.12 -17.37
CA ARG A 52 -9.84 13.68 -16.54
C ARG A 52 -9.66 12.88 -15.24
N TYR A 53 -10.75 12.55 -14.58
CA TYR A 53 -10.74 11.74 -13.35
C TYR A 53 -10.14 10.35 -13.60
N LEU A 54 -10.62 9.63 -14.62
CA LEU A 54 -10.11 8.30 -14.96
C LEU A 54 -8.62 8.33 -15.32
N ARG A 55 -8.19 9.34 -16.06
CA ARG A 55 -6.75 9.54 -16.36
C ARG A 55 -5.94 9.77 -15.09
N SER A 56 -6.42 10.64 -14.20
CA SER A 56 -5.76 10.94 -12.93
C SER A 56 -5.70 9.70 -12.03
N ALA A 57 -6.81 8.95 -11.93
CA ALA A 57 -6.87 7.69 -11.19
C ALA A 57 -5.90 6.65 -11.74
N LEU A 58 -5.79 6.51 -13.06
CA LEU A 58 -4.86 5.58 -13.69
C LEU A 58 -3.40 5.97 -13.42
N VAL A 59 -3.05 7.23 -13.65
CA VAL A 59 -1.69 7.74 -13.36
C VAL A 59 -1.39 7.61 -11.87
N GLY A 60 -2.32 8.01 -10.99
CA GLY A 60 -2.20 7.87 -9.56
C GLY A 60 -2.02 6.41 -9.12
N THR A 61 -2.71 5.46 -9.76
CA THR A 61 -2.54 4.02 -9.50
C THR A 61 -1.12 3.57 -9.80
N VAL A 62 -0.58 3.96 -10.95
CA VAL A 62 0.80 3.62 -11.32
C VAL A 62 1.78 4.23 -10.32
N VAL A 63 1.65 5.51 -10.01
CA VAL A 63 2.52 6.18 -9.02
C VAL A 63 2.40 5.51 -7.65
N GLN A 64 1.16 5.20 -7.21
CA GLN A 64 0.89 4.57 -5.92
C GLN A 64 1.55 3.19 -5.79
N LEU A 65 1.63 2.40 -6.87
CA LEU A 65 2.30 1.10 -6.85
C LEU A 65 3.79 1.19 -6.46
N PHE A 66 4.42 2.33 -6.75
CA PHE A 66 5.84 2.59 -6.43
C PHE A 66 6.05 3.38 -5.14
N GLN A 67 4.97 3.76 -4.46
CA GLN A 67 5.01 4.43 -3.16
C GLN A 67 5.22 3.38 -2.04
N VAL A 68 6.48 3.01 -1.79
CA VAL A 68 6.83 1.91 -0.88
C VAL A 68 7.74 2.32 0.29
N HIS A 69 7.95 3.63 0.48
CA HIS A 69 8.81 4.14 1.54
C HIS A 69 8.19 3.92 2.93
N ALA A 70 9.01 3.48 3.86
CA ALA A 70 8.57 3.16 5.23
C ALA A 70 8.42 4.40 6.11
N ASN A 71 9.04 5.53 5.75
CA ASN A 71 9.04 6.76 6.55
C ASN A 71 7.74 7.56 6.49
N SER A 72 6.88 7.28 5.52
CA SER A 72 5.58 7.95 5.37
C SER A 72 4.67 7.65 6.56
N GLY A 73 4.41 8.64 7.38
CA GLY A 73 3.60 8.53 8.60
C GLY A 73 4.42 8.55 9.91
N ILE A 74 5.76 8.60 9.82
CA ILE A 74 6.65 8.85 10.97
C ILE A 74 7.08 10.34 10.98
N VAL A 75 6.25 11.21 10.43
CA VAL A 75 6.48 12.66 10.47
C VAL A 75 6.21 13.20 11.87
N SER A 76 6.99 14.22 12.25
CA SER A 76 6.75 14.91 13.50
C SER A 76 5.36 15.55 13.55
N PHE A 77 4.73 15.51 14.70
CA PHE A 77 3.55 16.32 14.94
C PHE A 77 4.00 17.72 15.37
N TYR A 78 3.68 18.72 14.58
CA TYR A 78 3.96 20.11 14.92
C TYR A 78 3.26 20.48 16.23
N ARG A 79 3.86 21.43 16.98
CA ARG A 79 3.31 21.88 18.27
C ARG A 79 1.87 22.39 18.18
N ASP A 80 1.47 22.92 17.03
CA ASP A 80 0.14 23.45 16.78
C ASP A 80 -0.79 22.47 16.05
N SER A 81 -0.33 21.22 15.86
CA SER A 81 -1.14 20.19 15.23
C SER A 81 -2.16 19.57 16.19
N SER A 82 -3.33 19.17 15.66
CA SER A 82 -4.36 18.49 16.45
C SER A 82 -3.86 17.22 17.16
N PRO A 83 -3.00 16.37 16.57
CA PRO A 83 -2.42 15.24 17.30
C PRO A 83 -1.59 15.67 18.51
N TYR A 84 -0.74 16.70 18.36
CA TYR A 84 0.05 17.22 19.49
C TYR A 84 -0.83 17.85 20.59
N ALA A 85 -1.86 18.61 20.19
CA ALA A 85 -2.83 19.16 21.13
C ALA A 85 -3.55 18.06 21.91
N ALA A 86 -3.92 16.96 21.25
CA ALA A 86 -4.52 15.80 21.90
C ALA A 86 -3.56 15.10 22.89
N ILE A 87 -2.28 14.96 22.53
CA ILE A 87 -1.24 14.44 23.47
C ILE A 87 -1.14 15.36 24.68
N LYS A 88 -1.02 16.68 24.46
CA LYS A 88 -0.91 17.66 25.54
C LYS A 88 -2.12 17.67 26.47
N GLN A 89 -3.32 17.45 25.93
CA GLN A 89 -4.56 17.46 26.70
C GLN A 89 -4.78 16.15 27.46
N ARG A 90 -4.52 14.98 26.82
CA ARG A 90 -4.87 13.68 27.38
C ARG A 90 -3.74 12.99 28.11
N LEU A 91 -2.49 13.31 27.75
CA LEU A 91 -1.26 12.70 28.27
C LEU A 91 -0.21 13.79 28.51
N PRO A 92 -0.47 14.78 29.38
CA PRO A 92 0.40 15.96 29.54
C PRO A 92 1.85 15.60 29.93
N TRP A 93 2.04 14.50 30.66
CA TRP A 93 3.38 13.99 31.01
C TRP A 93 4.15 13.47 29.79
N GLU A 94 3.46 12.92 28.78
CA GLU A 94 4.10 12.43 27.55
C GLU A 94 4.41 13.55 26.57
N ALA A 95 3.73 14.69 26.66
CA ALA A 95 3.99 15.83 25.78
C ALA A 95 5.43 16.33 25.86
N SER A 96 6.02 16.34 27.08
CA SER A 96 7.43 16.69 27.27
C SER A 96 8.37 15.63 26.71
N THR A 97 8.08 14.36 26.93
CA THR A 97 8.83 13.23 26.39
C THR A 97 8.80 13.25 24.86
N TYR A 98 7.62 13.50 24.29
CA TYR A 98 7.45 13.58 22.83
C TYR A 98 8.33 14.68 22.20
N ILE A 99 8.35 15.89 22.77
CA ILE A 99 9.15 17.02 22.24
C ILE A 99 10.64 16.67 22.14
N HIS A 100 11.15 15.82 23.03
CA HIS A 100 12.55 15.39 23.05
C HIS A 100 12.79 14.06 22.31
N SER A 101 11.77 13.51 21.66
CA SER A 101 11.90 12.26 20.91
C SER A 101 12.51 12.48 19.52
N GLU A 102 13.16 11.44 18.98
CA GLU A 102 13.65 11.42 17.60
C GLU A 102 12.55 11.75 16.59
N GLN A 103 11.31 11.33 16.87
CA GLN A 103 10.16 11.63 16.01
C GLN A 103 9.89 13.14 15.93
N ALA A 104 9.97 13.87 17.05
CA ALA A 104 9.69 15.30 17.08
C ALA A 104 10.68 16.13 16.25
N TYR A 105 11.89 15.61 16.07
CA TYR A 105 12.94 16.24 15.28
C TYR A 105 13.09 15.66 13.87
N ASN A 106 12.18 14.81 13.42
CA ASN A 106 12.32 14.04 12.18
C ASN A 106 13.67 13.29 12.10
N GLY A 107 14.18 12.85 13.24
CA GLY A 107 15.52 12.25 13.38
C GLY A 107 15.59 10.81 12.88
N TYR A 108 14.46 10.17 12.59
CA TYR A 108 14.42 8.80 12.08
C TYR A 108 15.02 8.71 10.68
N LYS A 109 16.22 8.15 10.59
CA LYS A 109 16.89 7.88 9.32
C LYS A 109 16.40 6.57 8.73
N MET A 110 15.31 6.63 7.99
CA MET A 110 14.68 5.44 7.39
C MET A 110 15.30 5.04 6.04
N ASP A 111 16.28 5.78 5.53
CA ASP A 111 16.89 5.53 4.20
C ASP A 111 17.41 4.10 4.03
N VAL A 112 17.98 3.52 5.09
CA VAL A 112 18.46 2.12 5.06
C VAL A 112 17.28 1.16 4.98
N VAL A 113 16.23 1.40 5.75
CA VAL A 113 15.00 0.59 5.75
C VAL A 113 14.34 0.66 4.38
N ASP A 114 14.21 1.85 3.80
CA ASP A 114 13.64 2.06 2.47
C ASP A 114 14.42 1.30 1.39
N ARG A 115 15.75 1.36 1.42
CA ARG A 115 16.60 0.58 0.49
C ARG A 115 16.40 -0.92 0.65
N VAL A 116 16.31 -1.41 1.89
CA VAL A 116 16.06 -2.84 2.17
C VAL A 116 14.68 -3.25 1.65
N VAL A 117 13.65 -2.44 1.88
CA VAL A 117 12.28 -2.70 1.39
C VAL A 117 12.26 -2.74 -0.14
N VAL A 118 12.84 -1.74 -0.80
CA VAL A 118 12.92 -1.71 -2.27
C VAL A 118 13.67 -2.91 -2.82
N LEU A 119 14.83 -3.26 -2.23
CA LEU A 119 15.60 -4.42 -2.64
C LEU A 119 14.81 -5.72 -2.45
N ALA A 120 14.14 -5.88 -1.31
CA ALA A 120 13.31 -7.05 -1.04
C ALA A 120 12.16 -7.19 -2.06
N LEU A 121 11.52 -6.07 -2.44
CA LEU A 121 10.48 -6.07 -3.46
C LEU A 121 11.03 -6.43 -4.84
N LEU A 122 12.16 -5.87 -5.25
CA LEU A 122 12.80 -6.19 -6.54
C LEU A 122 13.18 -7.67 -6.60
N VAL A 123 13.83 -8.19 -5.57
CA VAL A 123 14.19 -9.63 -5.48
C VAL A 123 12.92 -10.49 -5.52
N SER A 124 11.86 -10.08 -4.82
CA SER A 124 10.60 -10.81 -4.81
C SER A 124 9.95 -10.86 -6.19
N LEU A 125 9.95 -9.76 -6.94
CA LEU A 125 9.44 -9.73 -8.31
C LEU A 125 10.25 -10.64 -9.25
N LEU A 126 11.58 -10.66 -9.13
CA LEU A 126 12.45 -11.58 -9.88
C LEU A 126 12.14 -13.04 -9.55
N VAL A 127 11.99 -13.37 -8.27
CA VAL A 127 11.63 -14.72 -7.80
C VAL A 127 10.25 -15.12 -8.33
N ILE A 128 9.26 -14.22 -8.26
CA ILE A 128 7.91 -14.49 -8.80
C ILE A 128 8.02 -14.78 -10.30
N GLY A 129 8.71 -13.92 -11.06
CA GLY A 129 8.91 -14.12 -12.51
C GLY A 129 9.56 -15.45 -12.84
N TRP A 130 10.59 -15.83 -12.09
CA TRP A 130 11.30 -17.10 -12.29
C TRP A 130 10.42 -18.31 -11.93
N CYS A 131 9.87 -18.31 -10.71
CA CYS A 131 9.16 -19.48 -10.18
C CYS A 131 7.73 -19.63 -10.71
N TRP A 132 7.16 -18.60 -11.33
CA TRP A 132 5.76 -18.62 -11.77
C TRP A 132 5.43 -19.75 -12.74
N ASN A 133 6.33 -19.99 -13.70
CA ASN A 133 6.14 -21.00 -14.74
C ASN A 133 6.82 -22.33 -14.41
N ALA A 134 7.45 -22.46 -13.25
CA ALA A 134 8.10 -23.71 -12.86
C ALA A 134 7.06 -24.85 -12.76
N SER A 135 7.37 -26.00 -13.35
CA SER A 135 6.49 -27.18 -13.37
C SER A 135 6.14 -27.70 -11.97
N THR A 136 7.02 -27.42 -10.98
CA THR A 136 6.82 -27.78 -9.59
C THR A 136 5.82 -26.91 -8.84
N THR A 137 5.45 -25.74 -9.40
CA THR A 137 4.52 -24.82 -8.75
C THR A 137 3.09 -25.26 -8.92
N SER A 138 2.40 -25.57 -7.81
CA SER A 138 1.02 -26.00 -7.85
C SER A 138 0.07 -24.88 -8.34
N GLY A 139 -0.98 -25.26 -9.05
CA GLY A 139 -2.01 -24.32 -9.53
C GLY A 139 -2.71 -23.55 -8.40
N ARG A 140 -2.75 -24.10 -7.18
CA ARG A 140 -3.32 -23.40 -6.01
C ARG A 140 -2.46 -22.20 -5.61
N ILE A 141 -1.12 -22.38 -5.56
CA ILE A 141 -0.19 -21.29 -5.19
C ILE A 141 -0.19 -20.21 -6.26
N ARG A 142 -0.22 -20.59 -7.55
CA ARG A 142 -0.35 -19.62 -8.64
C ARG A 142 -1.63 -18.78 -8.52
N ARG A 143 -2.77 -19.41 -8.24
CA ARG A 143 -4.04 -18.71 -8.02
C ARG A 143 -3.98 -17.77 -6.83
N PHE A 144 -3.47 -18.24 -5.69
CA PHE A 144 -3.27 -17.41 -4.51
C PHE A 144 -2.34 -16.23 -4.81
N GLY A 145 -1.20 -16.48 -5.48
CA GLY A 145 -0.27 -15.43 -5.88
C GLY A 145 -0.92 -14.39 -6.81
N ALA A 146 -1.68 -14.85 -7.81
CA ALA A 146 -2.41 -13.95 -8.69
C ALA A 146 -3.41 -13.09 -7.92
N GLN A 147 -4.20 -13.68 -7.01
CA GLN A 147 -5.13 -12.95 -6.17
C GLN A 147 -4.42 -11.92 -5.28
N ALA A 148 -3.30 -12.29 -4.64
CA ALA A 148 -2.53 -11.37 -3.82
C ALA A 148 -1.99 -10.19 -4.63
N LEU A 149 -1.46 -10.43 -5.83
CA LEU A 149 -0.98 -9.36 -6.71
C LEU A 149 -2.13 -8.47 -7.20
N VAL A 150 -3.29 -9.05 -7.52
CA VAL A 150 -4.50 -8.27 -7.85
C VAL A 150 -4.90 -7.38 -6.69
N TRP A 151 -4.84 -7.88 -5.44
CA TRP A 151 -5.11 -7.05 -4.26
C TRP A 151 -4.15 -5.88 -4.10
N VAL A 152 -2.86 -6.06 -4.40
CA VAL A 152 -1.86 -4.98 -4.38
C VAL A 152 -2.23 -3.89 -5.41
N VAL A 153 -2.62 -4.28 -6.62
CA VAL A 153 -3.05 -3.35 -7.66
C VAL A 153 -4.37 -2.67 -7.31
N LEU A 154 -5.35 -3.42 -6.80
CA LEU A 154 -6.63 -2.87 -6.37
C LEU A 154 -6.46 -1.87 -5.22
N ASN A 155 -5.59 -2.18 -4.25
CA ASN A 155 -5.28 -1.22 -3.19
C ASN A 155 -4.71 0.08 -3.76
N ALA A 156 -3.76 0.00 -4.68
CA ALA A 156 -3.20 1.18 -5.34
C ALA A 156 -4.27 1.97 -6.10
N ALA A 157 -5.16 1.29 -6.84
CA ALA A 157 -6.23 1.91 -7.59
C ALA A 157 -7.26 2.61 -6.69
N ILE A 158 -7.71 1.93 -5.63
CA ILE A 158 -8.69 2.47 -4.69
C ILE A 158 -8.09 3.67 -3.93
N THR A 159 -6.88 3.53 -3.41
CA THR A 159 -6.25 4.58 -2.62
C THR A 159 -5.90 5.81 -3.45
N SER A 160 -5.44 5.64 -4.69
CA SER A 160 -5.14 6.76 -5.57
C SER A 160 -6.39 7.47 -6.11
N SER A 161 -7.51 6.76 -6.23
CA SER A 161 -8.76 7.31 -6.75
C SER A 161 -9.61 8.00 -5.68
N LEU A 162 -9.62 7.44 -4.46
CA LEU A 162 -10.50 7.88 -3.36
C LEU A 162 -9.75 8.65 -2.27
N ALA A 163 -8.43 8.65 -2.30
CA ALA A 163 -7.59 9.37 -1.34
C ALA A 163 -6.46 10.06 -2.09
N ASN A 164 -5.37 10.37 -1.39
CA ASN A 164 -4.15 10.85 -2.03
C ASN A 164 -3.14 9.71 -2.20
N VAL A 165 -2.21 9.90 -3.14
CA VAL A 165 -1.06 9.03 -3.31
C VAL A 165 -0.11 9.21 -2.12
N TYR A 166 0.00 8.18 -1.27
CA TYR A 166 0.86 8.18 -0.08
C TYR A 166 1.53 6.84 0.12
N ASP A 167 2.81 6.85 0.48
CA ASP A 167 3.59 5.64 0.76
C ASP A 167 2.91 4.73 1.80
N ARG A 168 2.41 5.31 2.90
CA ARG A 168 1.76 4.57 3.99
C ARG A 168 0.56 3.73 3.54
N LEU A 169 -0.10 4.08 2.45
CA LEU A 169 -1.27 3.34 1.97
C LEU A 169 -0.85 2.10 1.18
N GLN A 170 0.24 2.18 0.44
CA GLN A 170 0.76 1.06 -0.33
C GLN A 170 1.63 0.14 0.52
N SER A 171 2.42 0.67 1.44
CA SER A 171 3.29 -0.13 2.32
C SER A 171 2.54 -1.19 3.14
N ARG A 172 1.24 -0.96 3.43
CA ARG A 172 0.38 -1.92 4.14
C ARG A 172 0.12 -3.22 3.38
N VAL A 173 0.29 -3.24 2.07
CA VAL A 173 -0.01 -4.41 1.22
C VAL A 173 1.19 -4.92 0.43
N THR A 174 2.28 -4.16 0.33
CA THR A 174 3.47 -4.56 -0.44
C THR A 174 4.15 -5.82 0.10
N TRP A 175 4.01 -6.12 1.40
CA TRP A 175 4.48 -7.37 2.00
C TRP A 175 3.87 -8.62 1.33
N LEU A 176 2.69 -8.50 0.71
CA LEU A 176 2.07 -9.60 -0.04
C LEU A 176 2.95 -10.05 -1.21
N VAL A 177 3.68 -9.14 -1.85
CA VAL A 177 4.61 -9.46 -2.94
C VAL A 177 5.74 -10.34 -2.41
N VAL A 178 6.30 -9.99 -1.24
CA VAL A 178 7.34 -10.76 -0.57
C VAL A 178 6.81 -12.13 -0.14
N LEU A 179 5.61 -12.17 0.43
CA LEU A 179 4.96 -13.42 0.83
C LEU A 179 4.77 -14.37 -0.36
N VAL A 180 4.28 -13.88 -1.50
CA VAL A 180 4.10 -14.68 -2.71
C VAL A 180 5.44 -15.23 -3.19
N ALA A 181 6.50 -14.42 -3.21
CA ALA A 181 7.84 -14.85 -3.57
C ALA A 181 8.35 -15.96 -2.65
N CYS A 182 8.21 -15.79 -1.34
CA CYS A 182 8.60 -16.81 -0.35
C CYS A 182 7.84 -18.14 -0.54
N LEU A 183 6.54 -18.08 -0.75
CA LEU A 183 5.72 -19.28 -0.97
C LEU A 183 6.11 -20.01 -2.25
N LEU A 184 6.42 -19.30 -3.32
CA LEU A 184 6.87 -19.87 -4.57
C LEU A 184 8.25 -20.53 -4.40
N LEU A 185 9.20 -19.87 -3.73
CA LEU A 185 10.53 -20.41 -3.42
C LEU A 185 10.47 -21.68 -2.58
N LEU A 186 9.75 -21.61 -1.45
CA LEU A 186 9.63 -22.74 -0.52
C LEU A 186 9.02 -23.95 -1.23
N ARG A 187 8.03 -23.72 -2.09
CA ARG A 187 7.34 -24.80 -2.77
C ARG A 187 8.18 -25.39 -3.91
N SER A 188 8.91 -24.58 -4.65
CA SER A 188 9.82 -25.07 -5.70
C SER A 188 10.95 -25.92 -5.09
N ALA A 189 11.62 -25.45 -4.05
CA ALA A 189 12.68 -26.19 -3.36
C ALA A 189 12.16 -27.50 -2.72
N TRP A 190 10.97 -27.45 -2.11
CA TRP A 190 10.35 -28.63 -1.49
C TRP A 190 9.87 -29.62 -2.54
N GLY A 191 9.27 -29.13 -3.63
CA GLY A 191 8.87 -29.96 -4.77
C GLY A 191 10.03 -30.74 -5.38
N GLU A 192 11.17 -30.07 -5.59
CA GLU A 192 12.39 -30.73 -6.08
C GLU A 192 12.93 -31.79 -5.11
N ARG A 193 12.93 -31.53 -3.81
CA ARG A 193 13.34 -32.52 -2.80
C ARG A 193 12.44 -33.74 -2.77
N MET A 194 11.12 -33.52 -2.89
CA MET A 194 10.15 -34.63 -2.94
C MET A 194 10.31 -35.46 -4.20
N MET A 195 10.48 -34.82 -5.37
CA MET A 195 10.73 -35.55 -6.62
C MET A 195 12.01 -36.36 -6.57
N ARG A 196 13.09 -35.81 -6.02
CA ARG A 196 14.37 -36.57 -5.82
C ARG A 196 14.20 -37.76 -4.89
N LYS A 197 13.42 -37.63 -3.79
CA LYS A 197 13.12 -38.75 -2.89
C LYS A 197 12.29 -39.84 -3.58
N HIS A 198 11.32 -39.49 -4.38
CA HIS A 198 10.50 -40.45 -5.13
C HIS A 198 11.34 -41.17 -6.22
N ALA A 199 12.21 -40.43 -6.92
CA ALA A 199 13.10 -41.02 -7.91
C ALA A 199 14.04 -42.03 -7.24
N ALA A 200 14.69 -41.65 -6.12
CA ALA A 200 15.57 -42.55 -5.37
C ALA A 200 14.84 -43.80 -4.82
N ALA A 201 13.59 -43.65 -4.35
CA ALA A 201 12.77 -44.77 -3.90
C ALA A 201 12.42 -45.75 -5.04
N ASN A 202 12.05 -45.20 -6.21
CA ASN A 202 11.74 -46.01 -7.38
C ASN A 202 12.99 -46.77 -7.92
N ASP A 203 14.15 -46.15 -7.90
CA ASP A 203 15.41 -46.80 -8.29
C ASP A 203 15.81 -47.92 -7.30
N ALA A 204 15.56 -47.72 -6.00
CA ALA A 204 15.79 -48.75 -4.98
C ALA A 204 14.85 -49.95 -5.18
N VAL A 205 13.58 -49.74 -5.52
CA VAL A 205 12.62 -50.81 -5.82
C VAL A 205 13.01 -51.58 -7.10
N ARG A 206 13.46 -50.86 -8.14
CA ARG A 206 13.94 -51.51 -9.39
C ARG A 206 15.19 -52.35 -9.15
N THR A 207 16.09 -51.88 -8.32
CA THR A 207 17.30 -52.68 -7.99
C THR A 207 17.00 -53.92 -7.16
N LEU A 208 15.98 -53.86 -6.32
CA LEU A 208 15.54 -55.01 -5.53
C LEU A 208 14.71 -56.04 -6.37
N GLY A 209 13.96 -55.59 -7.39
CA GLY A 209 13.17 -56.46 -8.26
C GLY A 209 13.95 -57.15 -9.41
N VAL A 210 15.22 -56.83 -9.58
CA VAL A 210 16.12 -57.51 -10.56
C VAL A 210 16.83 -58.72 -9.91
N MET A 211 16.61 -58.96 -8.62
CA MET A 211 17.16 -60.10 -7.90
C MET A 211 16.20 -61.30 -7.77
N ASP A 212 15.03 -61.24 -8.43
CA ASP A 212 14.12 -62.41 -8.64
C ASP A 212 14.25 -62.90 -10.10
#